data_a745dbe03bd0ef89b405b76914240431
#
_entry.id   a745dbe03bd0ef89b405b76914240431
#
_cell.length_a   1.000
_cell.length_b   1.000
_cell.length_c   1.000
_cell.angle_alpha   90.00
_cell.angle_beta   90.00
_cell.angle_gamma   90.00
#
_symmetry.space_group_name_H-M   'P 1'
#
loop_
_entity.id
_entity.type
_entity.pdbx_description
1 polymer ?
#
loop_
_entity_poly.entity_id
_entity_poly.type
_entity_poly.pdbx_seq_one_letter_code
_entity_poly.pdbx_strand_id
1 'polypeptide(L)'
;MARHATARHRVIAENVANADTPEFRARDVKAFSEYVNEPFMARATRPEHLGFERLERAARRPEIIFDSDTSTSPNGNSVSLESEMIKAAEAQGQHAMASAIYRKAHEFLRLGLGRGR
;
A
#
# COMPACT_ATOMS: atom_id res chain seq x y z
N MET A 1 6.01 -2.42 -3.14
CA MET A 1 5.56 -1.01 -3.26
C MET A 1 4.50 -0.80 -4.34
N ALA A 2 4.79 -1.13 -5.59
CA ALA A 2 3.83 -0.90 -6.69
C ALA A 2 2.49 -1.62 -6.52
N ARG A 3 2.51 -2.88 -6.10
CA ARG A 3 1.27 -3.65 -5.82
C ARG A 3 0.47 -3.08 -4.67
N HIS A 4 1.14 -2.59 -3.64
CA HIS A 4 0.51 -1.92 -2.51
C HIS A 4 -0.19 -0.64 -2.95
N ALA A 5 0.49 0.19 -3.75
CA ALA A 5 -0.09 1.41 -4.30
C ALA A 5 -1.29 1.12 -5.20
N THR A 6 -1.22 0.10 -6.04
CA THR A 6 -2.32 -0.33 -6.90
C THR A 6 -3.53 -0.80 -6.08
N ALA A 7 -3.30 -1.61 -5.06
CA ALA A 7 -4.36 -2.06 -4.14
C ALA A 7 -4.98 -0.87 -3.41
N ARG A 8 -4.19 0.09 -2.98
CA ARG A 8 -4.67 1.30 -2.31
C ARG A 8 -5.53 2.14 -3.24
N HIS A 9 -5.11 2.34 -4.49
CA HIS A 9 -5.93 3.03 -5.50
C HIS A 9 -7.30 2.37 -5.69
N ARG A 10 -7.32 1.05 -5.74
CA ARG A 10 -8.58 0.30 -5.87
C ARG A 10 -9.51 0.53 -4.68
N VAL A 11 -8.98 0.45 -3.48
CA VAL A 11 -9.76 0.68 -2.25
C VAL A 11 -10.26 2.12 -2.18
N ILE A 12 -9.45 3.09 -2.55
CA ILE A 12 -9.84 4.50 -2.65
C ILE A 12 -10.99 4.68 -3.65
N ALA A 13 -10.90 4.05 -4.81
CA ALA A 13 -11.96 4.10 -5.82
C ALA A 13 -13.27 3.49 -5.31
N GLU A 14 -13.20 2.40 -4.57
CA GLU A 14 -14.37 1.80 -3.92
C GLU A 14 -14.99 2.73 -2.88
N ASN A 15 -14.17 3.39 -2.06
CA ASN A 15 -14.64 4.37 -1.07
C ASN A 15 -15.34 5.54 -1.75
N VAL A 16 -14.74 6.11 -2.79
CA VAL A 16 -15.32 7.23 -3.54
C VAL A 16 -16.65 6.82 -4.19
N ALA A 17 -16.70 5.64 -4.79
CA ALA A 17 -17.92 5.11 -5.41
C ALA A 17 -19.05 4.94 -4.40
N ASN A 18 -18.74 4.71 -3.13
CA ASN A 18 -19.71 4.50 -2.04
C ASN A 18 -19.81 5.70 -1.09
N ALA A 19 -19.36 6.88 -1.50
CA ALA A 19 -19.39 8.09 -0.65
C ALA A 19 -20.80 8.50 -0.22
N ASP A 20 -21.82 8.15 -1.01
CA ASP A 20 -23.22 8.42 -0.72
C ASP A 20 -24.00 7.18 -0.23
N THR A 21 -23.33 6.04 -0.08
CA THR A 21 -23.98 4.80 0.38
C THR A 21 -24.18 4.86 1.89
N PRO A 22 -25.42 4.76 2.41
CA PRO A 22 -25.66 4.75 3.86
C PRO A 22 -24.92 3.61 4.55
N GLU A 23 -24.41 3.88 5.73
CA GLU A 23 -23.70 2.91 6.59
C GLU A 23 -22.41 2.33 5.98
N PHE A 24 -21.95 2.84 4.86
CA PHE A 24 -20.68 2.40 4.28
C PHE A 24 -19.51 2.90 5.14
N ARG A 25 -18.63 1.99 5.50
CA ARG A 25 -17.42 2.30 6.26
C ARG A 25 -16.22 2.35 5.32
N ALA A 26 -15.51 3.47 5.35
CA ALA A 26 -14.30 3.65 4.56
C ALA A 26 -13.26 2.57 4.91
N ARG A 27 -12.59 2.06 3.90
CA ARG A 27 -11.51 1.08 4.03
C ARG A 27 -10.20 1.67 3.52
N ASP A 28 -9.11 1.15 3.99
CA ASP A 28 -7.77 1.47 3.49
C ASP A 28 -6.93 0.19 3.47
N VAL A 29 -5.78 0.27 2.83
CA VAL A 29 -4.81 -0.81 2.84
C VAL A 29 -3.82 -0.56 3.98
N LYS A 30 -3.52 -1.59 4.77
CA LYS A 30 -2.52 -1.50 5.83
C LYS A 30 -1.20 -0.96 5.26
N ALA A 31 -0.63 0.03 5.94
CA ALA A 31 0.59 0.70 5.48
C ALA A 31 1.73 -0.31 5.29
N PHE A 32 2.46 -0.18 4.20
CA PHE A 32 3.60 -1.07 3.92
C PHE A 32 4.63 -1.05 5.04
N SER A 33 4.86 0.11 5.64
CA SER A 33 5.76 0.28 6.79
C SER A 33 5.36 -0.54 8.01
N GLU A 34 4.08 -0.80 8.21
CA GLU A 34 3.60 -1.62 9.32
C GLU A 34 4.01 -3.08 9.19
N TYR A 35 4.09 -3.60 7.97
CA TYR A 35 4.58 -4.97 7.74
C TYR A 35 6.07 -5.10 8.03
N VAL A 36 6.82 -4.04 7.79
CA VAL A 36 8.27 -4.02 8.02
C VAL A 36 8.58 -3.83 9.50
N ASN A 37 7.76 -3.06 10.22
CA ASN A 37 7.96 -2.72 11.63
C ASN A 37 7.35 -3.72 12.62
N GLU A 38 6.60 -4.70 12.17
CA GLU A 38 6.15 -5.77 13.07
C GLU A 38 7.35 -6.40 13.75
N PRO A 39 7.24 -6.71 15.07
CA PRO A 39 8.38 -7.20 15.85
C PRO A 39 8.85 -8.56 15.33
N PHE A 40 9.61 -8.47 14.31
CA PHE A 40 10.21 -9.54 13.56
C PHE A 40 11.24 -10.31 14.39
N MET A 41 11.88 -9.60 15.32
CA MET A 41 12.99 -10.10 16.11
C MET A 41 12.59 -10.99 17.30
N ALA A 42 11.39 -10.84 17.80
CA ALA A 42 10.97 -11.51 19.03
C ALA A 42 10.59 -12.98 18.86
N ARG A 43 10.47 -13.46 17.63
CA ARG A 43 10.06 -14.85 17.34
C ARG A 43 11.10 -15.63 16.54
N ALA A 44 12.32 -15.18 16.57
CA ALA A 44 13.37 -15.64 15.67
C ALA A 44 14.08 -16.89 16.18
N THR A 45 13.38 -17.98 16.33
CA THR A 45 14.00 -19.30 16.31
C THR A 45 14.35 -19.73 14.88
N ARG A 46 13.70 -19.14 13.88
CA ARG A 46 14.02 -19.31 12.45
C ARG A 46 13.73 -17.99 11.70
N PRO A 47 14.57 -16.97 11.87
CA PRO A 47 14.29 -15.63 11.41
C PRO A 47 14.23 -15.49 9.88
N GLU A 48 14.99 -16.31 9.17
CA GLU A 48 15.15 -16.18 7.74
C GLU A 48 13.91 -16.56 6.94
N HIS A 49 13.17 -17.59 7.40
CA HIS A 49 12.00 -18.08 6.67
C HIS A 49 10.71 -17.33 6.98
N LEU A 50 10.45 -17.04 8.25
CA LEU A 50 9.19 -16.41 8.68
C LEU A 50 9.07 -14.98 8.25
N GLY A 51 10.17 -14.23 8.23
CA GLY A 51 10.17 -12.84 7.83
C GLY A 51 10.04 -12.65 6.33
N PHE A 52 10.74 -13.45 5.58
CA PHE A 52 10.65 -13.42 4.12
C PHE A 52 9.25 -13.82 3.62
N GLU A 53 8.66 -14.85 4.20
CA GLU A 53 7.29 -15.27 3.89
C GLU A 53 6.25 -14.19 4.24
N ARG A 54 6.44 -13.47 5.35
CA ARG A 54 5.56 -12.35 5.70
C ARG A 54 5.64 -11.20 4.72
N LEU A 55 6.84 -10.82 4.33
CA LEU A 55 7.06 -9.79 3.33
C LEU A 55 6.49 -10.20 1.98
N GLU A 56 6.65 -11.45 1.59
CA GLU A 56 6.05 -11.97 0.36
C GLU A 56 4.52 -11.95 0.41
N ARG A 57 3.93 -12.34 1.53
CA ARG A 57 2.46 -12.28 1.70
C ARG A 57 1.96 -10.85 1.64
N ALA A 58 2.63 -9.94 2.32
CA ALA A 58 2.28 -8.51 2.28
C ALA A 58 2.39 -7.93 0.87
N ALA A 59 3.40 -8.34 0.13
CA ALA A 59 3.59 -7.92 -1.25
C ALA A 59 2.54 -8.50 -2.20
N ARG A 60 2.09 -9.73 -1.96
CA ARG A 60 1.11 -10.42 -2.82
C ARG A 60 -0.33 -10.04 -2.52
N ARG A 61 -0.68 -9.86 -1.25
CA ARG A 61 -2.05 -9.57 -0.80
C ARG A 61 -2.03 -8.52 0.30
N PRO A 62 -2.03 -7.25 -0.06
CA PRO A 62 -2.15 -6.19 0.93
C PRO A 62 -3.42 -6.36 1.76
N GLU A 63 -3.29 -6.25 3.07
CA GLU A 63 -4.40 -6.37 3.99
C GLU A 63 -5.27 -5.12 3.94
N ILE A 64 -6.57 -5.32 3.80
CA ILE A 64 -7.57 -4.24 3.80
C ILE A 64 -8.12 -4.10 5.21
N ILE A 65 -8.05 -2.89 5.75
CA ILE A 65 -8.53 -2.55 7.09
C ILE A 65 -9.57 -1.44 6.99
N PHE A 66 -10.38 -1.31 8.04
CA PHE A 66 -11.26 -0.15 8.15
C PHE A 66 -10.45 1.09 8.53
N ASP A 67 -10.77 2.21 7.88
CA ASP A 67 -10.16 3.48 8.20
C ASP A 67 -10.78 4.04 9.48
N SER A 68 -9.95 4.16 10.51
CA SER A 68 -10.37 4.68 11.82
C SER A 68 -10.26 6.20 11.94
N ASP A 69 -9.59 6.84 10.98
CA ASP A 69 -9.29 8.27 11.05
C ASP A 69 -10.41 9.16 10.48
N THR A 70 -11.46 8.56 9.94
CA THR A 70 -12.57 9.29 9.34
C THR A 70 -13.76 9.39 10.31
N SER A 71 -14.36 10.58 10.36
CA SER A 71 -15.60 10.79 11.10
C SER A 71 -16.79 10.20 10.36
N THR A 72 -17.76 9.68 11.10
CA THR A 72 -18.97 9.09 10.54
C THR A 72 -20.04 10.17 10.35
N SER A 73 -20.62 10.21 9.15
CA SER A 73 -21.76 11.07 8.83
C SER A 73 -23.04 10.60 9.52
N PRO A 74 -24.09 11.44 9.63
CA PRO A 74 -25.36 11.06 10.25
C PRO A 74 -26.04 9.81 9.62
N ASN A 75 -25.78 9.53 8.35
CA ASN A 75 -26.29 8.33 7.66
C ASN A 75 -25.42 7.08 7.89
N GLY A 76 -24.41 7.15 8.76
CA GLY A 76 -23.51 6.03 9.04
C GLY A 76 -22.34 5.89 8.07
N ASN A 77 -22.26 6.72 7.04
CA ASN A 77 -21.16 6.69 6.08
C ASN A 77 -19.89 7.36 6.65
N SER A 78 -18.76 6.69 6.60
CA SER A 78 -17.48 7.21 7.11
C SER A 78 -16.51 7.65 6.01
N VAL A 79 -16.94 7.71 4.76
CA VAL A 79 -16.09 8.17 3.65
C VAL A 79 -15.96 9.69 3.65
N SER A 80 -14.74 10.20 3.68
CA SER A 80 -14.42 11.60 3.47
C SER A 80 -13.74 11.78 2.11
N LEU A 81 -14.37 12.50 1.20
CA LEU A 81 -13.82 12.74 -0.13
C LEU A 81 -12.48 13.47 -0.07
N GLU A 82 -12.34 14.44 0.83
CA GLU A 82 -11.06 15.16 1.02
C GLU A 82 -9.96 14.22 1.44
N SER A 83 -10.23 13.34 2.40
CA SER A 83 -9.30 12.32 2.87
C SER A 83 -8.93 11.35 1.76
N GLU A 84 -9.91 10.91 0.97
CA GLU A 84 -9.67 10.00 -0.16
C GLU A 84 -8.81 10.67 -1.25
N MET A 85 -8.98 11.95 -1.50
CA MET A 85 -8.15 12.71 -2.44
C MET A 85 -6.69 12.77 -1.98
N ILE A 86 -6.46 13.00 -0.70
CA ILE A 86 -5.12 13.00 -0.11
C ILE A 86 -4.46 11.62 -0.24
N LYS A 87 -5.20 10.58 0.08
CA LYS A 87 -4.74 9.18 -0.06
C LYS A 87 -4.43 8.83 -1.51
N ALA A 88 -5.25 9.29 -2.45
CA ALA A 88 -5.02 9.09 -3.87
C ALA A 88 -3.71 9.75 -4.32
N ALA A 89 -3.44 10.97 -3.86
CA ALA A 89 -2.20 11.67 -4.14
C ALA A 89 -0.97 10.94 -3.57
N GLU A 90 -1.09 10.44 -2.34
CA GLU A 90 -0.03 9.62 -1.70
C GLU A 90 0.23 8.33 -2.47
N ALA A 91 -0.82 7.62 -2.85
CA ALA A 91 -0.70 6.38 -3.61
C ALA A 91 -0.09 6.61 -4.99
N GLN A 92 -0.45 7.70 -5.64
CA GLN A 92 0.15 8.11 -6.91
C GLN A 92 1.63 8.41 -6.76
N GLY A 93 2.02 9.11 -5.69
CA GLY A 93 3.42 9.39 -5.37
C GLY A 93 4.22 8.12 -5.14
N GLN A 94 3.67 7.16 -4.39
CA GLN A 94 4.31 5.87 -4.16
C GLN A 94 4.48 5.07 -5.45
N HIS A 95 3.47 5.06 -6.31
CA HIS A 95 3.55 4.38 -7.59
C HIS A 95 4.60 5.01 -8.50
N ALA A 96 4.67 6.33 -8.56
CA ALA A 96 5.68 7.05 -9.33
C ALA A 96 7.10 6.78 -8.81
N MET A 97 7.27 6.75 -7.49
CA MET A 97 8.54 6.41 -6.87
C MET A 97 8.98 4.99 -7.21
N ALA A 98 8.08 4.01 -7.09
CA ALA A 98 8.37 2.62 -7.43
C ALA A 98 8.76 2.47 -8.90
N SER A 99 8.07 3.15 -9.80
CA SER A 99 8.38 3.16 -11.23
C SER A 99 9.72 3.81 -11.53
N ALA A 100 10.07 4.88 -10.83
CA ALA A 100 11.37 5.56 -10.97
C ALA A 100 12.52 4.66 -10.50
N ILE A 101 12.34 3.98 -9.38
CA ILE A 101 13.33 3.04 -8.85
C ILE A 101 13.55 1.90 -9.84
N TYR A 102 12.48 1.35 -10.38
CA TYR A 102 12.54 0.27 -11.37
C TYR A 102 13.31 0.68 -12.63
N ARG A 103 13.03 1.88 -13.16
CA ARG A 103 13.76 2.42 -14.32
C ARG A 103 15.23 2.63 -14.03
N LYS A 104 15.55 3.19 -12.87
CA LYS A 104 16.94 3.38 -12.43
C LYS A 104 17.69 2.06 -12.33
N ALA A 105 17.09 1.05 -11.73
CA ALA A 105 17.69 -0.27 -11.64
C ALA A 105 17.95 -0.87 -13.03
N HIS A 106 17.02 -0.69 -13.95
CA HIS A 106 17.15 -1.15 -15.33
C HIS A 106 18.30 -0.43 -16.07
N GLU A 107 18.42 0.88 -15.89
CA GLU A 107 19.53 1.65 -16.45
C GLU A 107 20.88 1.16 -15.94
N PHE A 108 21.00 0.93 -14.62
CA PHE A 108 22.23 0.38 -14.04
C PHE A 108 22.59 -0.98 -14.61
N LEU A 109 21.63 -1.86 -14.79
CA LEU A 109 21.85 -3.16 -15.40
C LEU A 109 22.34 -3.03 -16.84
N ARG A 110 21.74 -2.15 -17.62
CA ARG A 110 22.16 -1.89 -19.01
C ARG A 110 23.56 -1.34 -19.08
N LEU A 111 23.92 -0.39 -18.23
CA LEU A 111 25.26 0.18 -18.18
C LEU A 111 26.29 -0.86 -17.75
N GLY A 112 25.97 -1.69 -16.76
CA GLY A 112 26.84 -2.77 -16.31
C GLY A 112 27.10 -3.80 -17.39
N LEU A 113 26.08 -4.24 -18.12
CA LEU A 113 26.19 -5.18 -19.22
C LEU A 113 26.90 -4.57 -20.45
N GLY A 114 26.66 -3.27 -20.71
CA GLY A 114 27.29 -2.55 -21.81
C GLY A 114 28.81 -2.36 -21.61
N ARG A 115 29.26 -2.23 -20.38
CA ARG A 115 30.67 -2.07 -20.01
C ARG A 115 31.44 -3.39 -19.93
N GLY A 116 30.75 -4.49 -19.86
CA GLY A 116 31.34 -5.82 -19.82
C GLY A 116 31.79 -6.37 -21.19
N ARG A 117 31.70 -5.53 -22.18
CA ARG A 117 32.16 -5.90 -23.55
C ARG A 117 33.56 -5.32 -23.79
#